data_cc0c79e06f601201a8edf79e43b5f922
#
_entry.id   cc0c79e06f601201a8edf79e43b5f922
#
_cell.length_a   1.000
_cell.length_b   1.000
_cell.length_c   1.000
_cell.angle_alpha   90.00
_cell.angle_beta   90.00
_cell.angle_gamma   90.00
#
_symmetry.space_group_name_H-M   'P 1'
#
loop_
_entity.id
_entity.type
_entity.pdbx_description
1 polymer ?
#
loop_
_entity_poly.entity_id
_entity_poly.type
_entity_poly.pdbx_seq_one_letter_code
_entity_poly.pdbx_strand_id
1 'polypeptide(L)' 'MVKYVCEVCGYEYDPQAGDPANGIAAGTKWEDVKEDWVCPVCGVGKDQFKPEN' A
#
# COMPACT_ATOMS: atom_id res chain seq x y z
N MET A 1 -10.14 -1.37 -8.89
CA MET A 1 -9.83 -0.89 -7.53
C MET A 1 -8.81 0.23 -7.62
N VAL A 2 -8.92 1.22 -6.74
CA VAL A 2 -8.00 2.36 -6.74
C VAL A 2 -6.65 1.92 -6.18
N LYS A 3 -5.58 2.27 -6.88
CA LYS A 3 -4.24 2.06 -6.37
C LYS A 3 -3.84 3.23 -5.48
N TYR A 4 -2.97 2.96 -4.52
CA TYR A 4 -2.47 4.00 -3.63
C TYR A 4 -0.98 4.17 -3.85
N VAL A 5 -0.54 5.40 -4.01
CA VAL A 5 0.83 5.73 -4.38
C VAL A 5 1.56 6.37 -3.20
N CYS A 6 2.74 5.87 -2.90
CA CYS A 6 3.61 6.46 -1.90
C CYS A 6 4.15 7.79 -2.44
N GLU A 7 3.91 8.88 -1.71
CA GLU A 7 4.35 10.19 -2.16
C GLU A 7 5.85 10.41 -2.00
N VAL A 8 6.51 9.52 -1.27
CA VAL A 8 7.95 9.67 -1.02
C VAL A 8 8.79 8.99 -2.11
N CYS A 9 8.44 7.75 -2.46
CA CYS A 9 9.26 6.99 -3.41
C CYS A 9 8.52 6.57 -4.68
N GLY A 10 7.20 6.73 -4.72
CA GLY A 10 6.41 6.37 -5.91
C GLY A 10 5.95 4.92 -5.96
N TYR A 11 6.14 4.16 -4.90
CA TYR A 11 5.65 2.79 -4.84
C TYR A 11 4.12 2.78 -4.93
N GLU A 12 3.57 1.85 -5.72
CA GLU A 12 2.12 1.74 -5.87
C GLU A 12 1.62 0.48 -5.16
N TYR A 13 0.67 0.68 -4.25
CA TYR A 13 -0.03 -0.44 -3.65
C TYR A 13 -1.23 -0.77 -4.52
N ASP A 14 -1.22 -1.95 -5.13
CA ASP A 14 -2.34 -2.44 -5.93
C ASP A 14 -3.14 -3.41 -5.08
N PRO A 15 -4.39 -3.08 -4.72
CA PRO A 15 -5.20 -3.98 -3.89
C PRO A 15 -5.38 -5.36 -4.49
N GLN A 16 -5.37 -5.49 -5.81
CA GLN A 16 -5.52 -6.80 -6.44
C GLN A 16 -4.29 -7.68 -6.23
N ALA A 17 -3.13 -7.06 -6.15
CA ALA A 17 -1.88 -7.79 -5.95
C ALA A 17 -1.52 -7.94 -4.49
N GLY A 18 -1.92 -6.98 -3.66
CA GLY A 18 -1.56 -6.96 -2.27
C GLY A 18 -0.07 -6.78 -2.05
N ASP A 19 0.40 -7.25 -0.93
CA ASP A 19 1.84 -7.26 -0.61
C ASP A 19 2.12 -8.51 0.23
N PRO A 20 2.05 -9.70 -0.40
CA PRO A 20 2.18 -10.96 0.35
C PRO A 20 3.51 -11.10 1.09
N ALA A 21 4.57 -10.50 0.55
CA ALA A 21 5.89 -10.55 1.19
C ALA A 21 5.88 -9.87 2.56
N ASN A 22 4.93 -8.95 2.77
CA ASN A 22 4.79 -8.22 4.04
C ASN A 22 3.45 -8.53 4.72
N GLY A 23 2.85 -9.67 4.39
CA GLY A 23 1.68 -10.16 5.10
C GLY A 23 0.34 -9.59 4.62
N ILE A 24 0.31 -8.94 3.45
CA ILE A 24 -0.92 -8.40 2.90
C ILE A 24 -1.36 -9.26 1.73
N ALA A 25 -2.41 -10.03 1.93
CA ALA A 25 -2.89 -10.96 0.90
C ALA A 25 -3.41 -10.20 -0.33
N ALA A 26 -3.29 -10.82 -1.50
CA ALA A 26 -3.88 -10.29 -2.72
C ALA A 26 -5.38 -10.11 -2.51
N GLY A 27 -5.92 -9.00 -3.00
CA GLY A 27 -7.34 -8.68 -2.83
C GLY A 27 -7.66 -7.90 -1.57
N THR A 28 -6.67 -7.52 -0.78
CA THR A 28 -6.89 -6.73 0.43
C THR A 28 -7.12 -5.27 0.04
N LYS A 29 -8.27 -4.74 0.43
CA LYS A 29 -8.57 -3.32 0.20
C LYS A 29 -7.63 -2.45 1.02
N TRP A 30 -7.36 -1.24 0.52
CA TRP A 30 -6.47 -0.31 1.23
C TRP A 30 -6.91 -0.09 2.69
N GLU A 31 -8.20 0.07 2.91
CA GLU A 31 -8.73 0.30 4.26
C GLU A 31 -8.55 -0.89 5.20
N ASP A 32 -8.33 -2.08 4.64
CA ASP A 32 -8.11 -3.29 5.42
C ASP A 32 -6.63 -3.60 5.63
N VAL A 33 -5.75 -2.81 5.02
CA VAL A 33 -4.31 -2.96 5.24
C VAL A 33 -3.99 -2.53 6.67
N LYS A 34 -3.15 -3.31 7.36
CA LYS A 34 -2.80 -3.03 8.75
C LYS A 34 -2.26 -1.62 8.92
N GLU A 35 -2.62 -0.99 10.03
CA GLU A 35 -2.16 0.37 10.32
C GLU A 35 -0.64 0.46 10.43
N ASP A 36 0.00 -0.62 10.84
CA ASP A 36 1.45 -0.64 11.00
C ASP A 36 2.20 -1.10 9.75
N TRP A 37 1.47 -1.36 8.65
CA TRP A 37 2.12 -1.67 7.38
C TRP A 37 2.86 -0.43 6.88
N VAL A 38 4.04 -0.64 6.32
CA VAL A 38 4.84 0.45 5.81
C VAL A 38 5.22 0.15 4.36
N CYS A 39 5.60 1.22 3.64
CA CYS A 39 6.04 1.08 2.26
C CYS A 39 7.24 0.12 2.18
N PRO A 40 7.18 -0.92 1.35
CA PRO A 40 8.28 -1.88 1.27
C PRO A 40 9.54 -1.32 0.61
N VAL A 41 9.44 -0.14 -0.01
CA VAL A 41 10.57 0.49 -0.69
C VAL A 41 11.27 1.50 0.20
N CYS A 42 10.51 2.43 0.81
CA CYS A 42 11.12 3.51 1.58
C CYS A 42 10.78 3.50 3.07
N GLY A 43 9.82 2.66 3.49
CA GLY A 43 9.53 2.48 4.91
C GLY A 43 8.60 3.48 5.56
N VAL A 44 7.98 4.37 4.79
CA VAL A 44 7.04 5.32 5.38
C VAL A 44 5.69 4.65 5.62
N GLY A 45 4.89 5.21 6.53
CA GLY A 45 3.60 4.66 6.87
C GLY A 45 2.52 4.95 5.85
N LYS A 46 1.32 4.42 6.11
CA LYS A 46 0.18 4.58 5.20
C LYS A 46 -0.21 6.04 5.01
N ASP A 47 0.08 6.89 5.98
CA ASP A 47 -0.28 8.31 5.92
C ASP A 47 0.43 9.06 4.79
N GLN A 48 1.46 8.46 4.21
CA GLN A 48 2.18 9.05 3.08
C GLN A 48 1.67 8.54 1.74
N PHE A 49 0.60 7.79 1.74
CA PHE A 49 0.01 7.25 0.51
C PHE A 49 -1.23 8.04 0.12
N LYS A 50 -1.43 8.22 -1.18
CA LYS A 50 -2.62 8.87 -1.71
C LYS A 50 -3.23 8.03 -2.82
N PRO A 51 -4.57 8.11 -2.98
CA PRO A 51 -5.21 7.37 -4.07
C PRO A 51 -4.76 7.92 -5.43
N GLU A 52 -4.50 6.99 -6.32
CA GLU A 52 -4.12 7.32 -7.69
C GLU A 52 -5.37 7.45 -8.54
N ASN A 53 -5.92 8.61 -8.56
CA ASN A 53 -7.17 8.83 -9.29
C ASN A 53 -7.09 10.08 -10.12
#